data_9ab02f7c37043fc146c1a30ec804d45f
#
_entry.id   9ab02f7c37043fc146c1a30ec804d45f
#
_cell.length_a   1.000
_cell.length_b   1.000
_cell.length_c   1.000
_cell.angle_alpha   90.00
_cell.angle_beta   90.00
_cell.angle_gamma   90.00
#
_symmetry.space_group_name_H-M   'P 1'
#
loop_
_entity.id
_entity.type
_entity.pdbx_description
1 polymer ?
#
loop_
_entity_poly.entity_id
_entity_poly.type
_entity_poly.pdbx_seq_one_letter_code
_entity_poly.pdbx_strand_id
1 'polypeptide(L)'
;MNNTSFMILGIFILTLLGVYSIYKPFLLSLSVAILLAMATYNIVNQLSQKLNSRLAGTVISTMMLILILFVPMIYIATSGVEYISQLDNTAITQTVDMAQKLLQKIPLINEYAIDKINDDQIAKFVEQSSAYLATAGKAGIGFAKNMFLVLLFYFFINYYGVAMFNFIKPLIPVSEERFQRMSHEVSSTMEVVLYSTIVTAIFEGFLFGIIVSYFGFNGLLFGIIYGLASLIPVVGGAIVWIPVSLYAWSTLDSVSAIIIALYSIIIISIVADTFVKPIIIKFIKEKMLHSTVEINALVIFFSIVAGMSTYGFWGIIIGPAITSFLIAIIKIGVDYKAMSDT
;
A
#
# COMPACT_ATOMS: atom_id res chain seq x y z
N MET A 1 9.68 -47.17 4.17
CA MET A 1 8.41 -46.66 3.62
C MET A 1 7.88 -47.70 2.63
N ASN A 2 6.63 -48.14 2.80
CA ASN A 2 6.03 -49.11 1.91
C ASN A 2 5.72 -48.48 0.53
N ASN A 3 5.69 -49.28 -0.54
CA ASN A 3 5.33 -48.83 -1.91
C ASN A 3 4.03 -47.98 -1.96
N THR A 4 3.08 -48.29 -1.10
CA THR A 4 1.83 -47.53 -0.95
C THR A 4 2.08 -46.09 -0.46
N SER A 5 3.03 -45.89 0.45
CA SER A 5 3.38 -44.53 0.95
C SER A 5 4.04 -43.67 -0.14
N PHE A 6 4.87 -44.27 -1.01
CA PHE A 6 5.47 -43.57 -2.14
C PHE A 6 4.40 -43.20 -3.20
N MET A 7 3.45 -44.08 -3.45
CA MET A 7 2.36 -43.82 -4.38
C MET A 7 1.45 -42.68 -3.88
N ILE A 8 1.09 -42.69 -2.59
CA ILE A 8 0.30 -41.63 -1.97
C ILE A 8 1.05 -40.29 -2.03
N LEU A 9 2.36 -40.29 -1.72
CA LEU A 9 3.20 -39.09 -1.82
C LEU A 9 3.27 -38.57 -3.25
N GLY A 10 3.41 -39.44 -4.24
CA GLY A 10 3.42 -39.07 -5.66
C GLY A 10 2.10 -38.42 -6.10
N ILE A 11 0.96 -39.02 -5.74
CA ILE A 11 -0.37 -38.47 -6.01
C ILE A 11 -0.55 -37.13 -5.30
N PHE A 12 -0.12 -37.01 -4.05
CA PHE A 12 -0.19 -35.76 -3.29
C PHE A 12 0.60 -34.64 -3.95
N ILE A 13 1.86 -34.91 -4.37
CA ILE A 13 2.69 -33.90 -5.07
C ILE A 13 2.02 -33.49 -6.40
N LEU A 14 1.53 -34.45 -7.17
CA LEU A 14 0.85 -34.18 -8.45
C LEU A 14 -0.42 -33.31 -8.26
N THR A 15 -1.21 -33.62 -7.23
CA THR A 15 -2.39 -32.85 -6.87
C THR A 15 -2.01 -31.44 -6.42
N LEU A 16 -0.95 -31.31 -5.63
CA LEU A 16 -0.47 -30.02 -5.14
C LEU A 16 0.05 -29.13 -6.28
N LEU A 17 0.74 -29.71 -7.26
CA LEU A 17 1.15 -28.99 -8.48
C LEU A 17 -0.06 -28.55 -9.30
N GLY A 18 -1.08 -29.41 -9.42
CA GLY A 18 -2.35 -29.07 -10.09
C GLY A 18 -3.09 -27.93 -9.39
N VAL A 19 -3.22 -28.00 -8.07
CA VAL A 19 -3.80 -26.94 -7.24
C VAL A 19 -3.03 -25.63 -7.41
N TYR A 20 -1.69 -25.67 -7.30
CA TYR A 20 -0.86 -24.48 -7.50
C TYR A 20 -1.08 -23.86 -8.89
N SER A 21 -1.12 -24.67 -9.94
CA SER A 21 -1.32 -24.19 -11.31
C SER A 21 -2.68 -23.47 -11.48
N ILE A 22 -3.73 -24.01 -10.87
CA ILE A 22 -5.09 -23.43 -10.94
C ILE A 22 -5.18 -22.16 -10.10
N TYR A 23 -4.63 -22.16 -8.88
CA TYR A 23 -4.78 -21.04 -7.94
C TYR A 23 -3.72 -19.95 -8.14
N LYS A 24 -2.62 -20.20 -8.85
CA LYS A 24 -1.54 -19.23 -9.08
C LYS A 24 -2.03 -17.82 -9.46
N PRO A 25 -2.98 -17.62 -10.40
CA PRO A 25 -3.45 -16.27 -10.76
C PRO A 25 -4.25 -15.58 -9.65
N PHE A 26 -4.73 -16.32 -8.66
CA PHE A 26 -5.53 -15.81 -7.55
C PHE A 26 -4.75 -15.66 -6.24
N LEU A 27 -3.56 -16.27 -6.14
CA LEU A 27 -2.80 -16.33 -4.89
C LEU A 27 -2.52 -14.94 -4.31
N LEU A 28 -2.13 -13.98 -5.15
CA LEU A 28 -1.88 -12.61 -4.71
C LEU A 28 -3.14 -11.98 -4.10
N SER A 29 -4.25 -12.00 -4.83
CA SER A 29 -5.51 -11.41 -4.36
C SER A 29 -6.07 -12.14 -3.14
N LEU A 30 -5.94 -13.46 -3.07
CA LEU A 30 -6.37 -14.25 -1.93
C LEU A 30 -5.52 -13.95 -0.68
N SER A 31 -4.19 -13.87 -0.83
CA SER A 31 -3.29 -13.52 0.27
C SER A 31 -3.59 -12.14 0.83
N VAL A 32 -3.73 -11.14 -0.04
CA VAL A 32 -4.10 -9.77 0.37
C VAL A 32 -5.45 -9.76 1.08
N ALA A 33 -6.45 -10.49 0.56
CA ALA A 33 -7.78 -10.57 1.16
C ALA A 33 -7.75 -11.21 2.55
N ILE A 34 -6.97 -12.28 2.74
CA ILE A 34 -6.77 -12.91 4.07
C ILE A 34 -6.16 -11.90 5.04
N LEU A 35 -5.11 -11.19 4.63
CA LEU A 35 -4.42 -10.23 5.48
C LEU A 35 -5.30 -9.03 5.85
N LEU A 36 -6.07 -8.52 4.88
CA LEU A 36 -7.05 -7.46 5.14
C LEU A 36 -8.18 -7.96 6.06
N ALA A 37 -8.65 -9.20 5.89
CA ALA A 37 -9.64 -9.78 6.78
C ALA A 37 -9.10 -9.96 8.20
N MET A 38 -7.84 -10.37 8.36
CA MET A 38 -7.17 -10.42 9.66
C MET A 38 -7.06 -9.02 10.28
N ALA A 39 -6.64 -8.03 9.52
CA ALA A 39 -6.48 -6.64 9.97
C ALA A 39 -7.82 -5.96 10.33
N THR A 40 -8.93 -6.40 9.77
CA THR A 40 -10.25 -5.81 10.02
C THR A 40 -11.17 -6.69 10.88
N TYR A 41 -10.67 -7.85 11.33
CA TYR A 41 -11.47 -8.84 12.06
C TYR A 41 -12.24 -8.25 13.23
N ASN A 42 -11.58 -7.42 14.06
CA ASN A 42 -12.18 -6.79 15.21
C ASN A 42 -13.32 -5.84 14.82
N ILE A 43 -13.16 -5.04 13.77
CA ILE A 43 -14.23 -4.16 13.27
C ILE A 43 -15.41 -4.98 12.74
N VAL A 44 -15.15 -5.99 11.91
CA VAL A 44 -16.20 -6.86 11.36
C VAL A 44 -16.98 -7.55 12.49
N ASN A 45 -16.26 -8.02 13.51
CA ASN A 45 -16.88 -8.72 14.65
C ASN A 45 -17.74 -7.77 15.50
N GLN A 46 -17.24 -6.57 15.80
CA GLN A 46 -18.02 -5.54 16.52
C GLN A 46 -19.27 -5.11 15.74
N LEU A 47 -19.15 -4.89 14.43
CA LEU A 47 -20.29 -4.56 13.57
C LEU A 47 -21.30 -5.71 13.54
N SER A 48 -20.83 -6.96 13.42
CA SER A 48 -21.68 -8.15 13.41
C SER A 48 -22.45 -8.33 14.72
N GLN A 49 -21.81 -8.05 15.86
CA GLN A 49 -22.46 -8.10 17.17
C GLN A 49 -23.48 -6.97 17.34
N LYS A 50 -23.13 -5.73 16.98
CA LYS A 50 -24.06 -4.58 17.09
C LYS A 50 -25.30 -4.73 16.20
N LEU A 51 -25.15 -5.37 15.04
CA LEU A 51 -26.21 -5.57 14.07
C LEU A 51 -26.92 -6.93 14.22
N ASN A 52 -26.49 -7.76 15.16
CA ASN A 52 -26.96 -9.14 15.33
C ASN A 52 -26.94 -9.96 14.02
N SER A 53 -26.04 -9.65 13.10
CA SER A 53 -25.97 -10.29 11.78
C SER A 53 -24.54 -10.30 11.24
N ARG A 54 -23.98 -11.50 11.05
CA ARG A 54 -22.66 -11.68 10.41
C ARG A 54 -22.64 -11.12 9.00
N LEU A 55 -23.73 -11.35 8.26
CA LEU A 55 -23.85 -10.84 6.88
C LEU A 55 -23.81 -9.31 6.87
N ALA A 56 -24.60 -8.65 7.72
CA ALA A 56 -24.64 -7.19 7.76
C ALA A 56 -23.28 -6.59 8.15
N GLY A 57 -22.61 -7.14 9.17
CA GLY A 57 -21.27 -6.71 9.57
C GLY A 57 -20.25 -6.87 8.44
N THR A 58 -20.27 -8.00 7.73
CA THR A 58 -19.39 -8.25 6.59
C THR A 58 -19.67 -7.32 5.41
N VAL A 59 -20.94 -7.12 5.05
CA VAL A 59 -21.35 -6.22 3.96
C VAL A 59 -20.89 -4.79 4.25
N ILE A 60 -21.16 -4.27 5.45
CA ILE A 60 -20.77 -2.91 5.80
C ILE A 60 -19.25 -2.76 5.79
N SER A 61 -18.51 -3.70 6.37
CA SER A 61 -17.04 -3.66 6.35
C SER A 61 -16.49 -3.71 4.91
N THR A 62 -17.07 -4.55 4.04
CA THR A 62 -16.68 -4.60 2.63
C THR A 62 -17.00 -3.29 1.92
N MET A 63 -18.17 -2.69 2.18
CA MET A 63 -18.53 -1.36 1.65
C MET A 63 -17.58 -0.27 2.12
N MET A 64 -17.19 -0.27 3.40
CA MET A 64 -16.18 0.68 3.90
C MET A 64 -14.85 0.51 3.19
N LEU A 65 -14.40 -0.72 2.97
CA LEU A 65 -13.15 -0.99 2.24
C LEU A 65 -13.25 -0.54 0.77
N ILE A 66 -14.39 -0.76 0.12
CA ILE A 66 -14.67 -0.24 -1.23
C ILE A 66 -14.55 1.28 -1.24
N LEU A 67 -15.19 1.97 -0.32
CA LEU A 67 -15.15 3.43 -0.24
C LEU A 67 -13.73 3.96 -0.05
N ILE A 68 -12.96 3.36 0.85
CA ILE A 68 -11.58 3.79 1.14
C ILE A 68 -10.65 3.56 -0.06
N LEU A 69 -10.81 2.45 -0.79
CA LEU A 69 -9.89 2.08 -1.88
C LEU A 69 -10.35 2.61 -3.24
N PHE A 70 -11.64 2.49 -3.58
CA PHE A 70 -12.13 2.80 -4.93
C PHE A 70 -12.50 4.27 -5.12
N VAL A 71 -13.10 4.92 -4.12
CA VAL A 71 -13.54 6.32 -4.28
C VAL A 71 -12.35 7.24 -4.60
N PRO A 72 -11.21 7.18 -3.87
CA PRO A 72 -10.04 7.98 -4.21
C PRO A 72 -9.54 7.69 -5.64
N MET A 73 -9.51 6.43 -6.04
CA MET A 73 -9.01 6.04 -7.36
C MET A 73 -9.93 6.50 -8.50
N ILE A 74 -11.25 6.35 -8.33
CA ILE A 74 -12.23 6.85 -9.30
C ILE A 74 -12.12 8.38 -9.40
N TYR A 75 -11.99 9.06 -8.28
CA TYR A 75 -11.84 10.51 -8.26
C TYR A 75 -10.56 10.97 -8.98
N ILE A 76 -9.43 10.30 -8.76
CA ILE A 76 -8.19 10.58 -9.52
C ILE A 76 -8.39 10.31 -11.01
N ALA A 77 -9.03 9.21 -11.37
CA ALA A 77 -9.23 8.84 -12.77
C ALA A 77 -10.12 9.85 -13.50
N THR A 78 -11.18 10.35 -12.87
CA THR A 78 -12.11 11.34 -13.47
C THR A 78 -11.54 12.74 -13.44
N SER A 79 -11.24 13.27 -12.26
CA SER A 79 -10.75 14.63 -12.08
C SER A 79 -9.31 14.82 -12.58
N GLY A 80 -8.49 13.76 -12.55
CA GLY A 80 -7.13 13.80 -13.07
C GLY A 80 -7.11 13.92 -14.60
N VAL A 81 -7.96 13.18 -15.32
CA VAL A 81 -8.08 13.30 -16.78
C VAL A 81 -8.58 14.68 -17.17
N GLU A 82 -9.60 15.19 -16.47
CA GLU A 82 -10.11 16.54 -16.68
C GLU A 82 -9.02 17.59 -16.44
N TYR A 83 -8.30 17.48 -15.33
CA TYR A 83 -7.21 18.40 -15.00
C TYR A 83 -6.10 18.37 -16.05
N ILE A 84 -5.65 17.18 -16.48
CA ILE A 84 -4.61 17.03 -17.52
C ILE A 84 -5.08 17.62 -18.85
N SER A 85 -6.35 17.47 -19.22
CA SER A 85 -6.89 18.03 -20.46
C SER A 85 -6.95 19.57 -20.49
N GLN A 86 -6.92 20.20 -19.31
CA GLN A 86 -6.93 21.66 -19.14
C GLN A 86 -5.51 22.24 -18.98
N LEU A 87 -4.47 21.38 -18.84
CA LEU A 87 -3.10 21.85 -18.73
C LEU A 87 -2.64 22.51 -20.04
N ASP A 88 -2.02 23.68 -19.92
CA ASP A 88 -1.37 24.34 -21.05
C ASP A 88 -0.09 23.58 -21.46
N ASN A 89 -0.08 23.11 -22.70
CA ASN A 89 1.08 22.41 -23.26
C ASN A 89 2.35 23.28 -23.19
N THR A 90 2.22 24.59 -23.31
CA THR A 90 3.33 25.55 -23.19
C THR A 90 3.91 25.52 -21.77
N ALA A 91 3.06 25.50 -20.76
CA ALA A 91 3.46 25.43 -19.35
C ALA A 91 4.15 24.09 -19.03
N ILE A 92 3.69 22.99 -19.62
CA ILE A 92 4.34 21.66 -19.46
C ILE A 92 5.73 21.71 -20.02
N THR A 93 5.91 22.20 -21.26
CA THR A 93 7.21 22.32 -21.93
C THR A 93 8.16 23.20 -21.11
N GLN A 94 7.69 24.36 -20.65
CA GLN A 94 8.49 25.27 -19.80
C GLN A 94 8.89 24.61 -18.47
N THR A 95 8.00 23.81 -17.86
CA THR A 95 8.30 23.08 -16.64
C THR A 95 9.41 22.06 -16.85
N VAL A 96 9.38 21.34 -17.96
CA VAL A 96 10.40 20.35 -18.32
C VAL A 96 11.72 21.03 -18.61
N ASP A 97 11.74 22.13 -19.39
CA ASP A 97 12.95 22.93 -19.68
C ASP A 97 13.59 23.45 -18.36
N MET A 98 12.75 23.87 -17.42
CA MET A 98 13.23 24.36 -16.14
C MET A 98 13.81 23.23 -15.29
N ALA A 99 13.17 22.07 -15.25
CA ALA A 99 13.70 20.90 -14.58
C ALA A 99 15.08 20.51 -15.15
N GLN A 100 15.24 20.52 -16.47
CA GLN A 100 16.53 20.29 -17.14
C GLN A 100 17.59 21.30 -16.73
N LYS A 101 17.27 22.61 -16.76
CA LYS A 101 18.21 23.67 -16.35
C LYS A 101 18.63 23.53 -14.90
N LEU A 102 17.75 23.07 -14.02
CA LEU A 102 18.08 22.81 -12.62
C LEU A 102 18.97 21.58 -12.46
N LEU A 103 18.68 20.50 -13.18
CA LEU A 103 19.50 19.28 -13.19
C LEU A 103 20.91 19.54 -13.74
N GLN A 104 21.03 20.40 -14.77
CA GLN A 104 22.33 20.83 -15.35
C GLN A 104 23.23 21.56 -14.36
N LYS A 105 22.66 22.21 -13.34
CA LYS A 105 23.42 22.90 -12.29
C LYS A 105 23.98 21.98 -11.21
N ILE A 106 23.57 20.70 -11.19
CA ILE A 106 24.05 19.70 -10.23
C ILE A 106 25.23 18.93 -10.82
N PRO A 107 26.49 19.13 -10.38
CA PRO A 107 27.70 18.60 -11.01
C PRO A 107 27.70 17.06 -11.15
N LEU A 108 27.14 16.35 -10.17
CA LEU A 108 27.06 14.88 -10.14
C LEU A 108 26.09 14.28 -11.16
N ILE A 109 25.09 15.05 -11.61
CA ILE A 109 24.06 14.58 -12.55
C ILE A 109 24.46 14.94 -14.00
N ASN A 110 25.26 15.98 -14.16
CA ASN A 110 25.71 16.49 -15.46
C ASN A 110 26.45 15.41 -16.27
N GLU A 111 27.21 14.53 -15.60
CA GLU A 111 28.07 13.54 -16.23
C GLU A 111 27.32 12.27 -16.69
N TYR A 112 26.13 11.98 -16.12
CA TYR A 112 25.39 10.72 -16.36
C TYR A 112 24.00 10.88 -17.00
N ALA A 113 23.35 12.05 -16.91
CA ALA A 113 21.94 12.19 -17.26
C ALA A 113 21.66 13.09 -18.48
N ILE A 114 22.55 14.01 -18.84
CA ILE A 114 22.25 15.07 -19.82
C ILE A 114 22.34 14.61 -21.25
N ASP A 115 23.22 13.69 -21.59
CA ASP A 115 23.29 13.10 -22.95
C ASP A 115 22.04 12.27 -23.32
N LYS A 116 21.19 11.96 -22.30
CA LYS A 116 19.99 11.14 -22.50
C LYS A 116 18.68 11.93 -22.48
N ILE A 117 18.68 13.21 -22.11
CA ILE A 117 17.46 14.03 -22.08
C ILE A 117 17.56 15.11 -23.15
N ASN A 118 17.43 14.72 -24.41
CA ASN A 118 17.32 15.63 -25.57
C ASN A 118 15.87 16.11 -25.75
N ASP A 119 15.70 17.32 -26.37
CA ASP A 119 14.42 17.91 -26.74
C ASP A 119 13.51 16.92 -27.50
N ASP A 120 14.10 16.03 -28.26
CA ASP A 120 13.43 14.96 -29.02
C ASP A 120 12.83 13.89 -28.08
N GLN A 121 13.39 13.67 -26.89
CA GLN A 121 12.84 12.76 -25.89
C GLN A 121 11.73 13.40 -25.06
N ILE A 122 11.77 14.71 -24.88
CA ILE A 122 10.70 15.47 -24.22
C ILE A 122 9.49 15.52 -25.14
N ALA A 123 9.68 15.84 -26.42
CA ALA A 123 8.61 15.78 -27.41
C ALA A 123 8.02 14.36 -27.48
N LYS A 124 8.86 13.33 -27.48
CA LYS A 124 8.42 11.92 -27.36
C LYS A 124 7.72 11.61 -26.05
N PHE A 125 8.15 12.18 -24.93
CA PHE A 125 7.47 11.99 -23.64
C PHE A 125 6.09 12.64 -23.62
N VAL A 126 5.94 13.84 -24.17
CA VAL A 126 4.64 14.52 -24.34
C VAL A 126 3.76 13.76 -25.35
N GLU A 127 4.32 13.32 -26.48
CA GLU A 127 3.62 12.50 -27.47
C GLU A 127 3.28 11.11 -26.93
N GLN A 128 4.18 10.51 -26.16
CA GLN A 128 3.95 9.24 -25.47
C GLN A 128 3.02 9.36 -24.26
N SER A 129 2.73 10.56 -23.75
CA SER A 129 1.80 10.76 -22.63
C SER A 129 0.42 10.17 -22.95
N SER A 130 -0.03 10.27 -24.20
CA SER A 130 -1.27 9.62 -24.65
C SER A 130 -1.15 8.09 -24.68
N ALA A 131 0.01 7.55 -25.10
CA ALA A 131 0.31 6.12 -25.06
C ALA A 131 0.51 5.62 -23.62
N TYR A 132 1.11 6.44 -22.75
CA TYR A 132 1.19 6.15 -21.30
C TYR A 132 -0.20 6.17 -20.64
N LEU A 133 -1.08 7.10 -21.01
CA LEU A 133 -2.47 7.11 -20.54
C LEU A 133 -3.22 5.84 -20.99
N ALA A 134 -3.04 5.40 -22.24
CA ALA A 134 -3.61 4.16 -22.72
C ALA A 134 -3.03 2.92 -22.00
N THR A 135 -1.71 2.93 -21.73
CA THR A 135 -1.02 1.87 -20.99
C THR A 135 -1.40 1.90 -19.50
N ALA A 136 -1.49 3.08 -18.91
CA ALA A 136 -2.02 3.27 -17.55
C ALA A 136 -3.49 2.83 -17.45
N GLY A 137 -4.30 3.05 -18.50
CA GLY A 137 -5.65 2.53 -18.57
C GLY A 137 -5.68 0.99 -18.55
N LYS A 138 -4.82 0.31 -19.32
CA LYS A 138 -4.69 -1.16 -19.28
C LYS A 138 -4.18 -1.66 -17.94
N ALA A 139 -3.18 -1.01 -17.36
CA ALA A 139 -2.67 -1.31 -16.03
C ALA A 139 -3.76 -1.07 -14.97
N GLY A 140 -4.54 -0.01 -15.10
CA GLY A 140 -5.70 0.30 -14.27
C GLY A 140 -6.79 -0.76 -14.32
N ILE A 141 -7.09 -1.31 -15.50
CA ILE A 141 -8.04 -2.42 -15.65
C ILE A 141 -7.50 -3.67 -14.93
N GLY A 142 -6.21 -3.99 -15.09
CA GLY A 142 -5.56 -5.09 -14.38
C GLY A 142 -5.59 -4.92 -12.86
N PHE A 143 -5.33 -3.71 -12.40
CA PHE A 143 -5.42 -3.34 -10.99
C PHE A 143 -6.87 -3.45 -10.47
N ALA A 144 -7.86 -2.93 -11.21
CA ALA A 144 -9.27 -3.00 -10.86
C ALA A 144 -9.76 -4.45 -10.78
N LYS A 145 -9.33 -5.31 -11.72
CA LYS A 145 -9.61 -6.75 -11.67
C LYS A 145 -9.06 -7.40 -10.40
N ASN A 146 -7.79 -7.17 -10.08
CA ASN A 146 -7.18 -7.73 -8.87
C ASN A 146 -7.86 -7.19 -7.60
N MET A 147 -8.19 -5.91 -7.59
CA MET A 147 -8.88 -5.27 -6.47
C MET A 147 -10.30 -5.85 -6.29
N PHE A 148 -11.03 -6.08 -7.38
CA PHE A 148 -12.32 -6.77 -7.33
C PHE A 148 -12.19 -8.18 -6.72
N LEU A 149 -11.18 -8.95 -7.14
CA LEU A 149 -10.91 -10.28 -6.57
C LEU A 149 -10.55 -10.20 -5.08
N VAL A 150 -9.75 -9.21 -4.67
CA VAL A 150 -9.44 -8.98 -3.26
C VAL A 150 -10.71 -8.73 -2.46
N LEU A 151 -11.60 -7.86 -2.93
CA LEU A 151 -12.86 -7.55 -2.24
C LEU A 151 -13.81 -8.75 -2.19
N LEU A 152 -13.89 -9.51 -3.29
CA LEU A 152 -14.69 -10.74 -3.36
C LEU A 152 -14.19 -11.76 -2.32
N PHE A 153 -12.89 -12.04 -2.30
CA PHE A 153 -12.31 -12.96 -1.33
C PHE A 153 -12.41 -12.41 0.10
N TYR A 154 -12.19 -11.11 0.31
CA TYR A 154 -12.35 -10.46 1.60
C TYR A 154 -13.75 -10.66 2.15
N PHE A 155 -14.80 -10.45 1.34
CA PHE A 155 -16.17 -10.70 1.73
C PHE A 155 -16.38 -12.16 2.18
N PHE A 156 -15.97 -13.12 1.35
CA PHE A 156 -16.17 -14.55 1.66
C PHE A 156 -15.35 -15.00 2.87
N ILE A 157 -14.11 -14.51 3.04
CA ILE A 157 -13.27 -14.82 4.20
C ILE A 157 -13.92 -14.28 5.48
N ASN A 158 -14.44 -13.04 5.48
CA ASN A 158 -15.11 -12.50 6.65
C ASN A 158 -16.43 -13.19 6.95
N TYR A 159 -17.18 -13.60 5.93
CA TYR A 159 -18.47 -14.26 6.11
C TYR A 159 -18.30 -15.72 6.56
N TYR A 160 -17.47 -16.50 5.87
CA TYR A 160 -17.26 -17.93 6.13
C TYR A 160 -16.00 -18.24 6.92
N GLY A 161 -15.22 -17.24 7.35
CA GLY A 161 -13.88 -17.42 7.90
C GLY A 161 -13.81 -18.37 9.08
N VAL A 162 -14.82 -18.33 10.00
CA VAL A 162 -14.87 -19.25 11.12
C VAL A 162 -15.05 -20.71 10.67
N ALA A 163 -15.93 -20.96 9.68
CA ALA A 163 -16.14 -22.29 9.13
C ALA A 163 -14.89 -22.81 8.39
N MET A 164 -14.27 -21.94 7.58
CA MET A 164 -13.00 -22.25 6.88
C MET A 164 -11.87 -22.54 7.87
N PHE A 165 -11.75 -21.73 8.92
CA PHE A 165 -10.77 -21.92 9.96
C PHE A 165 -10.93 -23.27 10.65
N ASN A 166 -12.14 -23.62 11.09
CA ASN A 166 -12.44 -24.90 11.74
C ASN A 166 -12.18 -26.10 10.83
N PHE A 167 -12.32 -25.93 9.52
CA PHE A 167 -12.01 -26.98 8.53
C PHE A 167 -10.49 -27.16 8.35
N ILE A 168 -9.72 -26.06 8.28
CA ILE A 168 -8.27 -26.10 7.99
C ILE A 168 -7.46 -26.45 9.25
N LYS A 169 -7.90 -25.98 10.41
CA LYS A 169 -7.18 -26.14 11.69
C LYS A 169 -6.72 -27.57 11.99
N PRO A 170 -7.56 -28.62 11.85
CA PRO A 170 -7.12 -30.01 12.11
C PRO A 170 -6.03 -30.50 11.16
N LEU A 171 -5.84 -29.84 10.01
CA LEU A 171 -4.82 -30.20 9.02
C LEU A 171 -3.43 -29.60 9.33
N ILE A 172 -3.39 -28.63 10.26
CA ILE A 172 -2.14 -27.95 10.62
C ILE A 172 -1.51 -28.67 11.82
N PRO A 173 -0.29 -29.26 11.67
CA PRO A 173 0.37 -30.00 12.73
C PRO A 173 1.03 -29.05 13.76
N VAL A 174 0.28 -28.10 14.28
CA VAL A 174 0.73 -27.12 15.28
C VAL A 174 -0.27 -27.09 16.43
N SER A 175 0.22 -27.01 17.68
CA SER A 175 -0.65 -26.91 18.83
C SER A 175 -1.53 -25.64 18.77
N GLU A 176 -2.74 -25.74 19.29
CA GLU A 176 -3.73 -24.63 19.35
C GLU A 176 -3.13 -23.34 19.87
N GLU A 177 -2.41 -23.40 20.96
CA GLU A 177 -1.81 -22.24 21.62
C GLU A 177 -0.77 -21.54 20.72
N ARG A 178 0.08 -22.30 20.06
CA ARG A 178 1.08 -21.75 19.13
C ARG A 178 0.42 -21.13 17.91
N PHE A 179 -0.58 -21.80 17.36
CA PHE A 179 -1.33 -21.27 16.22
C PHE A 179 -2.03 -19.96 16.57
N GLN A 180 -2.66 -19.87 17.73
CA GLN A 180 -3.30 -18.65 18.20
C GLN A 180 -2.29 -17.51 18.41
N ARG A 181 -1.13 -17.78 19.01
CA ARG A 181 -0.06 -16.79 19.17
C ARG A 181 0.42 -16.24 17.82
N MET A 182 0.69 -17.13 16.86
CA MET A 182 1.11 -16.72 15.50
C MET A 182 0.04 -15.86 14.82
N SER A 183 -1.20 -16.32 14.84
CA SER A 183 -2.33 -15.62 14.24
C SER A 183 -2.53 -14.25 14.88
N HIS A 184 -2.45 -14.17 16.21
CA HIS A 184 -2.56 -12.90 16.94
C HIS A 184 -1.42 -11.93 16.60
N GLU A 185 -0.17 -12.39 16.53
CA GLU A 185 0.98 -11.53 16.21
C GLU A 185 0.88 -10.95 14.81
N VAL A 186 0.53 -11.79 13.82
CA VAL A 186 0.32 -11.34 12.44
C VAL A 186 -0.88 -10.39 12.34
N SER A 187 -2.02 -10.76 12.93
CA SER A 187 -3.23 -9.93 12.90
C SER A 187 -2.99 -8.56 13.53
N SER A 188 -2.40 -8.52 14.72
CA SER A 188 -2.11 -7.25 15.41
C SER A 188 -1.13 -6.38 14.64
N THR A 189 -0.11 -6.98 14.01
CA THR A 189 0.81 -6.23 13.15
C THR A 189 0.08 -5.65 11.95
N MET A 190 -0.76 -6.46 11.30
CA MET A 190 -1.53 -6.03 10.14
C MET A 190 -2.55 -4.94 10.48
N GLU A 191 -3.20 -5.03 11.64
CA GLU A 191 -4.08 -3.98 12.15
C GLU A 191 -3.32 -2.65 12.31
N VAL A 192 -2.18 -2.66 13.00
CA VAL A 192 -1.36 -1.45 13.19
C VAL A 192 -0.88 -0.89 11.85
N VAL A 193 -0.35 -1.73 10.97
CA VAL A 193 0.14 -1.31 9.65
C VAL A 193 -0.99 -0.70 8.83
N LEU A 194 -2.13 -1.39 8.71
CA LEU A 194 -3.25 -0.93 7.87
C LEU A 194 -3.81 0.41 8.37
N TYR A 195 -4.16 0.49 9.66
CA TYR A 195 -4.79 1.70 10.18
C TYR A 195 -3.83 2.87 10.24
N SER A 196 -2.58 2.66 10.65
CA SER A 196 -1.59 3.75 10.65
C SER A 196 -1.31 4.24 9.25
N THR A 197 -1.21 3.36 8.27
CA THR A 197 -0.98 3.71 6.87
C THR A 197 -2.13 4.54 6.30
N ILE A 198 -3.39 4.13 6.54
CA ILE A 198 -4.56 4.88 6.08
C ILE A 198 -4.63 6.27 6.75
N VAL A 199 -4.47 6.33 8.07
CA VAL A 199 -4.57 7.60 8.82
C VAL A 199 -3.45 8.56 8.42
N THR A 200 -2.21 8.08 8.29
CA THR A 200 -1.09 8.92 7.86
C THR A 200 -1.25 9.39 6.42
N ALA A 201 -1.70 8.53 5.50
CA ALA A 201 -1.94 8.91 4.11
C ALA A 201 -3.01 10.02 4.00
N ILE A 202 -4.11 9.89 4.75
CA ILE A 202 -5.15 10.93 4.81
C ILE A 202 -4.59 12.23 5.39
N PHE A 203 -3.80 12.15 6.47
CA PHE A 203 -3.22 13.31 7.13
C PHE A 203 -2.22 14.04 6.24
N GLU A 204 -1.28 13.33 5.65
CA GLU A 204 -0.26 13.91 4.75
C GLU A 204 -0.91 14.46 3.48
N GLY A 205 -1.88 13.73 2.90
CA GLY A 205 -2.66 14.20 1.77
C GLY A 205 -3.46 15.46 2.08
N PHE A 206 -4.06 15.55 3.26
CA PHE A 206 -4.78 16.75 3.70
C PHE A 206 -3.83 17.96 3.84
N LEU A 207 -2.66 17.78 4.44
CA LEU A 207 -1.66 18.84 4.54
C LEU A 207 -1.22 19.35 3.17
N PHE A 208 -0.92 18.43 2.24
CA PHE A 208 -0.53 18.81 0.89
C PHE A 208 -1.67 19.46 0.12
N GLY A 209 -2.89 18.93 0.26
CA GLY A 209 -4.09 19.51 -0.35
C GLY A 209 -4.35 20.95 0.05
N ILE A 210 -4.13 21.29 1.34
CA ILE A 210 -4.29 22.67 1.84
C ILE A 210 -3.30 23.60 1.14
N ILE A 211 -2.00 23.29 1.13
CA ILE A 211 -1.01 24.21 0.57
C ILE A 211 -1.21 24.43 -0.91
N VAL A 212 -1.49 23.37 -1.68
CA VAL A 212 -1.70 23.53 -3.12
C VAL A 212 -3.01 24.24 -3.45
N SER A 213 -4.08 24.08 -2.63
CA SER A 213 -5.32 24.85 -2.75
C SER A 213 -5.10 26.34 -2.58
N TYR A 214 -4.21 26.75 -1.67
CA TYR A 214 -3.89 28.15 -1.46
C TYR A 214 -3.30 28.80 -2.72
N PHE A 215 -2.58 28.03 -3.53
CA PHE A 215 -2.05 28.46 -4.82
C PHE A 215 -2.96 28.20 -6.02
N GLY A 216 -4.23 27.88 -5.81
CA GLY A 216 -5.23 27.73 -6.86
C GLY A 216 -5.25 26.38 -7.57
N PHE A 217 -4.49 25.38 -7.12
CA PHE A 217 -4.56 24.02 -7.62
C PHE A 217 -5.75 23.26 -7.03
N ASN A 218 -6.16 22.18 -7.68
CA ASN A 218 -7.19 21.29 -7.14
C ASN A 218 -6.64 20.53 -5.92
N GLY A 219 -6.82 21.10 -4.72
CA GLY A 219 -6.27 20.54 -3.50
C GLY A 219 -6.81 19.17 -3.12
N LEU A 220 -8.07 18.87 -3.45
CA LEU A 220 -8.61 17.54 -3.20
C LEU A 220 -7.93 16.50 -4.10
N LEU A 221 -7.76 16.79 -5.38
CA LEU A 221 -7.08 15.92 -6.34
C LEU A 221 -5.63 15.66 -5.92
N PHE A 222 -4.86 16.73 -5.73
CA PHE A 222 -3.45 16.60 -5.36
C PHE A 222 -3.25 16.07 -3.95
N GLY A 223 -4.15 16.35 -3.03
CA GLY A 223 -4.15 15.77 -1.70
C GLY A 223 -4.34 14.26 -1.71
N ILE A 224 -5.30 13.76 -2.48
CA ILE A 224 -5.52 12.31 -2.63
C ILE A 224 -4.33 11.66 -3.33
N ILE A 225 -3.79 12.26 -4.40
CA ILE A 225 -2.60 11.75 -5.10
C ILE A 225 -1.41 11.69 -4.13
N TYR A 226 -1.20 12.75 -3.34
CA TYR A 226 -0.13 12.80 -2.35
C TYR A 226 -0.28 11.72 -1.28
N GLY A 227 -1.48 11.58 -0.71
CA GLY A 227 -1.75 10.56 0.30
C GLY A 227 -1.53 9.14 -0.21
N LEU A 228 -1.92 8.83 -1.46
CA LEU A 228 -1.62 7.53 -2.07
C LEU A 228 -0.13 7.37 -2.38
N ALA A 229 0.53 8.41 -2.86
CA ALA A 229 1.97 8.37 -3.13
C ALA A 229 2.78 8.20 -1.85
N SER A 230 2.38 8.82 -0.74
CA SER A 230 3.07 8.72 0.57
C SER A 230 3.08 7.30 1.16
N LEU A 231 2.28 6.38 0.61
CA LEU A 231 2.38 4.95 0.91
C LEU A 231 3.72 4.35 0.48
N ILE A 232 4.40 4.97 -0.50
CA ILE A 232 5.74 4.58 -0.92
C ILE A 232 6.75 5.25 0.02
N PRO A 233 7.45 4.48 0.87
CA PRO A 233 8.36 5.07 1.85
C PRO A 233 9.46 5.90 1.19
N VAL A 234 9.84 7.00 1.81
CA VAL A 234 10.93 7.94 1.43
C VAL A 234 10.65 8.74 0.16
N VAL A 235 10.17 8.13 -0.90
CA VAL A 235 10.11 8.76 -2.23
C VAL A 235 8.70 9.26 -2.56
N GLY A 236 7.66 8.69 -1.94
CA GLY A 236 6.28 8.89 -2.36
C GLY A 236 5.83 10.34 -2.38
N GLY A 237 6.08 11.10 -1.31
CA GLY A 237 5.75 12.52 -1.29
C GLY A 237 6.50 13.32 -2.36
N ALA A 238 7.79 13.01 -2.58
CA ALA A 238 8.63 13.71 -3.55
C ALA A 238 8.14 13.55 -5.00
N ILE A 239 7.61 12.38 -5.34
CA ILE A 239 7.02 12.11 -6.67
C ILE A 239 5.88 13.12 -6.98
N VAL A 240 5.21 13.63 -5.96
CA VAL A 240 4.06 14.54 -6.15
C VAL A 240 4.49 16.00 -5.99
N TRP A 241 5.14 16.38 -4.87
CA TRP A 241 5.43 17.79 -4.61
C TRP A 241 6.49 18.37 -5.55
N ILE A 242 7.46 17.57 -6.03
CA ILE A 242 8.48 18.07 -6.96
C ILE A 242 7.84 18.52 -8.29
N PRO A 243 7.06 17.69 -9.01
CA PRO A 243 6.41 18.13 -10.24
C PRO A 243 5.44 19.30 -10.02
N VAL A 244 4.66 19.29 -8.92
CA VAL A 244 3.72 20.37 -8.62
C VAL A 244 4.44 21.68 -8.35
N SER A 245 5.55 21.66 -7.61
CA SER A 245 6.36 22.88 -7.37
C SER A 245 6.99 23.40 -8.65
N LEU A 246 7.50 22.52 -9.51
CA LEU A 246 8.05 22.91 -10.81
C LEU A 246 6.98 23.51 -11.74
N TYR A 247 5.79 22.91 -11.76
CA TYR A 247 4.66 23.45 -12.51
C TYR A 247 4.19 24.80 -11.97
N ALA A 248 4.14 24.97 -10.64
CA ALA A 248 3.84 26.27 -10.01
C ALA A 248 4.88 27.33 -10.39
N TRP A 249 6.14 26.96 -10.54
CA TRP A 249 7.19 27.88 -11.00
C TRP A 249 6.92 28.40 -12.40
N SER A 250 6.50 27.54 -13.31
CA SER A 250 6.25 27.94 -14.72
C SER A 250 4.93 28.68 -14.92
N THR A 251 3.92 28.43 -14.08
CA THR A 251 2.56 28.97 -14.28
C THR A 251 2.20 30.12 -13.33
N LEU A 252 2.83 30.20 -12.19
CA LEU A 252 2.63 31.25 -11.19
C LEU A 252 3.90 32.10 -11.07
N ASP A 253 4.76 31.75 -10.11
CA ASP A 253 6.01 32.45 -9.86
C ASP A 253 6.98 31.56 -9.03
N SER A 254 8.25 32.00 -8.93
CA SER A 254 9.28 31.28 -8.19
C SER A 254 9.04 31.23 -6.69
N VAL A 255 8.37 32.22 -6.12
CA VAL A 255 8.11 32.28 -4.68
C VAL A 255 7.05 31.24 -4.30
N SER A 256 5.97 31.14 -5.08
CA SER A 256 4.93 30.13 -4.89
C SER A 256 5.50 28.70 -4.98
N ALA A 257 6.35 28.43 -5.96
CA ALA A 257 7.04 27.16 -6.11
C ALA A 257 7.91 26.80 -4.88
N ILE A 258 8.72 27.77 -4.43
CA ILE A 258 9.59 27.58 -3.26
C ILE A 258 8.75 27.36 -1.99
N ILE A 259 7.65 28.06 -1.81
CA ILE A 259 6.77 27.86 -0.66
C ILE A 259 6.17 26.45 -0.67
N ILE A 260 5.66 25.96 -1.80
CA ILE A 260 5.13 24.59 -1.93
C ILE A 260 6.23 23.57 -1.60
N ALA A 261 7.43 23.74 -2.15
CA ALA A 261 8.55 22.84 -1.91
C ALA A 261 8.99 22.85 -0.44
N LEU A 262 9.23 24.02 0.14
CA LEU A 262 9.66 24.15 1.54
C LEU A 262 8.60 23.65 2.51
N TYR A 263 7.32 23.94 2.28
CA TYR A 263 6.23 23.40 3.08
C TYR A 263 6.20 21.88 3.02
N SER A 264 6.32 21.30 1.83
CA SER A 264 6.33 19.84 1.66
C SER A 264 7.53 19.20 2.36
N ILE A 265 8.72 19.80 2.27
CA ILE A 265 9.92 19.28 2.92
C ILE A 265 9.83 19.47 4.44
N ILE A 266 9.54 20.69 4.92
CA ILE A 266 9.62 21.01 6.34
C ILE A 266 8.40 20.47 7.09
N ILE A 267 7.18 20.80 6.62
CA ILE A 267 5.96 20.48 7.37
C ILE A 267 5.56 19.02 7.15
N ILE A 268 5.62 18.52 5.92
CA ILE A 268 5.18 17.16 5.68
C ILE A 268 6.32 16.16 5.91
N SER A 269 7.44 16.27 5.19
CA SER A 269 8.50 15.26 5.29
C SER A 269 9.29 15.30 6.61
N ILE A 270 9.49 16.48 7.23
CA ILE A 270 10.23 16.56 8.50
C ILE A 270 9.25 16.50 9.68
N VAL A 271 8.29 17.44 9.78
CA VAL A 271 7.43 17.52 10.97
C VAL A 271 6.42 16.39 11.00
N ALA A 272 5.68 16.16 9.92
CA ALA A 272 4.64 15.13 9.92
C ALA A 272 5.26 13.72 9.99
N ASP A 273 6.24 13.39 9.17
CA ASP A 273 6.84 12.06 9.15
C ASP A 273 7.64 11.75 10.42
N THR A 274 8.41 12.72 10.94
CA THR A 274 9.32 12.48 12.07
C THR A 274 8.59 12.55 13.42
N PHE A 275 7.61 13.45 13.59
CA PHE A 275 6.96 13.67 14.87
C PHE A 275 5.51 13.20 14.90
N VAL A 276 4.69 13.55 13.90
CA VAL A 276 3.26 13.26 13.95
C VAL A 276 2.96 11.78 13.65
N LYS A 277 3.61 11.21 12.65
CA LYS A 277 3.41 9.80 12.25
C LYS A 277 3.71 8.79 13.38
N PRO A 278 4.81 8.89 14.14
CA PRO A 278 5.03 8.06 15.32
C PRO A 278 3.96 8.23 16.40
N ILE A 279 3.43 9.45 16.58
CA ILE A 279 2.35 9.71 17.52
C ILE A 279 1.05 9.01 17.06
N ILE A 280 0.72 9.10 15.77
CA ILE A 280 -0.43 8.41 15.17
C ILE A 280 -0.29 6.90 15.37
N ILE A 281 0.87 6.32 15.03
CA ILE A 281 1.14 4.89 15.18
C ILE A 281 0.98 4.46 16.64
N LYS A 282 1.58 5.22 17.57
CA LYS A 282 1.47 4.97 19.01
C LYS A 282 0.01 5.02 19.49
N PHE A 283 -0.73 6.05 19.07
CA PHE A 283 -2.14 6.19 19.43
C PHE A 283 -2.99 5.02 18.91
N ILE A 284 -2.79 4.61 17.66
CA ILE A 284 -3.49 3.47 17.07
C ILE A 284 -3.15 2.19 17.83
N LYS A 285 -1.85 1.94 18.05
CA LYS A 285 -1.37 0.74 18.75
C LYS A 285 -1.92 0.66 20.19
N GLU A 286 -1.76 1.70 20.97
CA GLU A 286 -2.05 1.67 22.41
C GLU A 286 -3.52 1.92 22.74
N LYS A 287 -4.15 2.91 22.08
CA LYS A 287 -5.50 3.39 22.41
C LYS A 287 -6.60 2.71 21.61
N MET A 288 -6.37 2.43 20.34
CA MET A 288 -7.40 1.81 19.49
C MET A 288 -7.34 0.29 19.51
N LEU A 289 -6.14 -0.29 19.40
CA LEU A 289 -5.95 -1.72 19.22
C LEU A 289 -5.54 -2.44 20.51
N HIS A 290 -5.10 -1.71 21.52
CA HIS A 290 -4.55 -2.26 22.77
C HIS A 290 -3.49 -3.35 22.51
N SER A 291 -2.72 -3.19 21.41
CA SER A 291 -1.73 -4.15 20.96
C SER A 291 -0.45 -4.05 21.79
N THR A 292 0.00 -5.18 22.32
CA THR A 292 1.26 -5.31 23.05
C THR A 292 2.42 -5.75 22.15
N VAL A 293 2.15 -5.99 20.86
CA VAL A 293 3.18 -6.46 19.92
C VAL A 293 4.24 -5.39 19.72
N GLU A 294 5.49 -5.74 19.98
CA GLU A 294 6.63 -4.88 19.68
C GLU A 294 6.95 -4.94 18.20
N ILE A 295 6.68 -3.84 17.51
CA ILE A 295 6.92 -3.70 16.08
C ILE A 295 8.15 -2.80 15.90
N ASN A 296 9.21 -3.37 15.32
CA ASN A 296 10.37 -2.58 14.94
C ASN A 296 10.07 -1.81 13.64
N ALA A 297 10.08 -0.48 13.73
CA ALA A 297 9.74 0.39 12.60
C ALA A 297 10.66 0.19 11.39
N LEU A 298 11.97 -0.09 11.60
CA LEU A 298 12.91 -0.35 10.51
C LEU A 298 12.59 -1.66 9.81
N VAL A 299 12.21 -2.70 10.56
CA VAL A 299 11.82 -4.00 9.98
C VAL A 299 10.58 -3.83 9.12
N ILE A 300 9.57 -3.10 9.59
CA ILE A 300 8.36 -2.80 8.81
C ILE A 300 8.72 -1.98 7.56
N PHE A 301 9.56 -0.94 7.70
CA PHE A 301 10.02 -0.13 6.58
C PHE A 301 10.67 -0.99 5.48
N PHE A 302 11.66 -1.80 5.83
CA PHE A 302 12.34 -2.67 4.85
C PHE A 302 11.41 -3.72 4.27
N SER A 303 10.49 -4.26 5.06
CA SER A 303 9.51 -5.22 4.57
C SER A 303 8.52 -4.62 3.56
N ILE A 304 8.11 -3.35 3.77
CA ILE A 304 7.29 -2.61 2.79
C ILE A 304 8.09 -2.40 1.50
N VAL A 305 9.33 -1.90 1.58
CA VAL A 305 10.18 -1.65 0.40
C VAL A 305 10.42 -2.94 -0.38
N ALA A 306 10.80 -4.04 0.29
CA ALA A 306 11.01 -5.34 -0.34
C ALA A 306 9.71 -5.91 -0.92
N GLY A 307 8.62 -5.79 -0.18
CA GLY A 307 7.28 -6.20 -0.65
C GLY A 307 6.86 -5.45 -1.90
N MET A 308 7.02 -4.13 -1.92
CA MET A 308 6.67 -3.30 -3.08
C MET A 308 7.52 -3.62 -4.30
N SER A 309 8.81 -3.90 -4.15
CA SER A 309 9.68 -4.29 -5.26
C SER A 309 9.25 -5.61 -5.91
N THR A 310 8.63 -6.50 -5.14
CA THR A 310 8.22 -7.84 -5.59
C THR A 310 6.76 -7.88 -6.07
N TYR A 311 5.85 -7.25 -5.32
CA TYR A 311 4.40 -7.34 -5.51
C TYR A 311 3.74 -6.01 -5.87
N GLY A 312 4.54 -4.97 -6.17
CA GLY A 312 4.03 -3.63 -6.45
C GLY A 312 3.22 -3.05 -5.27
N PHE A 313 2.12 -2.38 -5.57
CA PHE A 313 1.24 -1.77 -4.55
C PHE A 313 0.83 -2.74 -3.42
N TRP A 314 0.52 -3.99 -3.76
CA TRP A 314 0.11 -4.99 -2.76
C TRP A 314 1.22 -5.39 -1.80
N GLY A 315 2.47 -5.11 -2.16
CA GLY A 315 3.63 -5.36 -1.31
C GLY A 315 3.63 -4.54 -0.01
N ILE A 316 2.92 -3.42 0.04
CA ILE A 316 2.71 -2.62 1.27
C ILE A 316 2.05 -3.49 2.36
N ILE A 317 1.16 -4.39 1.96
CA ILE A 317 0.42 -5.29 2.86
C ILE A 317 1.18 -6.61 3.04
N ILE A 318 1.64 -7.21 1.95
CA ILE A 318 2.24 -8.55 1.96
C ILE A 318 3.62 -8.54 2.63
N GLY A 319 4.44 -7.50 2.41
CA GLY A 319 5.78 -7.41 2.98
C GLY A 319 5.79 -7.51 4.51
N PRO A 320 5.12 -6.60 5.22
CA PRO A 320 5.01 -6.66 6.68
C PRO A 320 4.40 -7.96 7.19
N ALA A 321 3.40 -8.51 6.49
CA ALA A 321 2.74 -9.75 6.87
C ALA A 321 3.70 -10.95 6.85
N ILE A 322 4.43 -11.16 5.75
CA ILE A 322 5.41 -12.24 5.62
C ILE A 322 6.51 -12.08 6.67
N THR A 323 7.00 -10.86 6.87
CA THR A 323 8.06 -10.57 7.84
C THR A 323 7.59 -10.84 9.27
N SER A 324 6.37 -10.41 9.63
CA SER A 324 5.78 -10.67 10.95
C SER A 324 5.55 -12.15 11.19
N PHE A 325 5.10 -12.88 10.17
CA PHE A 325 4.92 -14.32 10.25
C PHE A 325 6.25 -15.05 10.48
N LEU A 326 7.31 -14.63 9.77
CA LEU A 326 8.66 -15.17 9.98
C LEU A 326 9.15 -14.93 11.42
N ILE A 327 8.98 -13.70 11.93
CA ILE A 327 9.36 -13.34 13.30
C ILE A 327 8.58 -14.20 14.32
N ALA A 328 7.28 -14.38 14.12
CA ALA A 328 6.45 -15.22 14.99
C ALA A 328 6.94 -16.68 15.02
N ILE A 329 7.30 -17.24 13.86
CA ILE A 329 7.87 -18.62 13.79
C ILE A 329 9.20 -18.69 14.54
N ILE A 330 10.10 -17.72 14.35
CA ILE A 330 11.41 -17.68 15.01
C ILE A 330 11.23 -17.62 16.53
N LYS A 331 10.36 -16.75 17.04
CA LYS A 331 10.09 -16.63 18.48
C LYS A 331 9.60 -17.96 19.08
N ILE A 332 8.65 -18.62 18.41
CA ILE A 332 8.16 -19.93 18.85
C ILE A 332 9.27 -20.99 18.85
N GLY A 333 10.15 -20.95 17.85
CA GLY A 333 11.30 -21.85 17.79
C GLY A 333 12.30 -21.64 18.93
N VAL A 334 12.56 -20.39 19.30
CA VAL A 334 13.44 -20.03 20.44
C VAL A 334 12.83 -20.47 21.76
N ASP A 335 11.53 -20.21 21.97
CA ASP A 335 10.81 -20.64 23.18
C ASP A 335 10.83 -22.17 23.34
N TYR A 336 10.72 -22.91 22.24
CA TYR A 336 10.80 -24.38 22.26
C TYR A 336 12.18 -24.89 22.71
N LYS A 337 13.26 -24.27 22.23
CA LYS A 337 14.61 -24.62 22.61
C LYS A 337 14.88 -24.34 24.09
N ALA A 338 14.44 -23.20 24.58
CA ALA A 338 14.59 -22.83 25.99
C ALA A 338 13.86 -23.80 26.94
N MET A 339 12.69 -24.35 26.52
CA MET A 339 11.94 -25.35 27.28
C MET A 339 12.54 -26.77 27.21
N SER A 340 13.33 -27.06 26.17
CA SER A 340 13.98 -28.38 26.02
C SER A 340 15.30 -28.46 26.77
N ASP A 341 15.89 -27.33 27.11
CA ASP A 341 17.19 -27.23 27.84
C ASP A 341 17.00 -27.09 29.35
N THR A 342 15.74 -27.04 29.84
CA THR A 342 15.34 -27.12 31.25
C THR A 342 14.74 -28.47 31.59
#